data_aa46869526a247e0e279f18b7f5d71b0
#
_entry.id   aa46869526a247e0e279f18b7f5d71b0
#
_cell.length_a   1.000
_cell.length_b   1.000
_cell.length_c   1.000
_cell.angle_alpha   90.00
_cell.angle_beta   90.00
_cell.angle_gamma   90.00
#
_symmetry.space_group_name_H-M   'P 1'
#
loop_
_entity.id
_entity.type
_entity.pdbx_description
1 polymer ?
#
loop_
_entity_poly.entity_id
_entity_poly.type
_entity_poly.pdbx_seq_one_letter_code
_entity_poly.pdbx_strand_id
1 'polypeptide(L)'
;MFWPRRYTVVGLCFCALFICYIDRVNISVAAIAMGDEFGWTDTQKGFVLSSFFIGYMLAMVIAGWLSDRYGAKRVLGFAVIWWSFFTFVTPFAAYASFGILIAARIAMGLGEAATVPGSYGMFARWVPENERARSVSFFISGIPLGTLFGLIVTGWIVTEFDWPMAFYSFGVVGLLWVPLWYFLVYDDPQQHPHISDSELEQTAQIASMEEQKHIFPWRSFVRLPAFWALLINHFCSNMVLYISLAWLPSYFRDAQGLSITGAGLYSAAPWLSMFLMTNVGGWLADRMMSGGVSTTNVRKIMQISGLLGGAGFLLLLQGAQTPIVALLMMCAVLGMASFTVSGFGANPLDIAPKHAAMLVGISNTVGTLPGIVGVALTGYLIDATGTYNSVFVMVASINVIGALVWLVFSSGERLVE
;
A
#
# COMPACT_ATOMS: atom_id res chain seq x y z
N MET A 1 -31.66 12.33 13.46
CA MET A 1 -30.46 11.47 13.76
C MET A 1 -29.24 12.31 13.47
N PHE A 2 -28.51 12.76 14.47
CA PHE A 2 -27.31 13.56 14.22
C PHE A 2 -26.21 12.63 13.70
N TRP A 3 -25.54 13.04 12.61
CA TRP A 3 -24.40 12.32 12.05
C TRP A 3 -23.22 12.36 13.04
N PRO A 4 -22.73 11.21 13.57
CA PRO A 4 -21.61 11.18 14.51
C PRO A 4 -20.34 11.77 13.89
N ARG A 5 -19.64 12.63 14.64
CA ARG A 5 -18.44 13.34 14.15
C ARG A 5 -17.28 12.39 13.87
N ARG A 6 -17.19 11.29 14.62
CA ARG A 6 -16.19 10.23 14.36
C ARG A 6 -16.26 9.67 12.94
N TYR A 7 -17.45 9.58 12.32
CA TYR A 7 -17.56 9.11 10.93
C TYR A 7 -17.06 10.15 9.92
N THR A 8 -17.13 11.44 10.24
CA THR A 8 -16.50 12.50 9.45
C THR A 8 -14.98 12.36 9.49
N VAL A 9 -14.41 12.09 10.67
CA VAL A 9 -12.97 11.86 10.83
C VAL A 9 -12.53 10.63 10.03
N VAL A 10 -13.23 9.52 10.19
CA VAL A 10 -12.93 8.26 9.45
C VAL A 10 -13.07 8.46 7.93
N GLY A 11 -14.12 9.17 7.50
CA GLY A 11 -14.35 9.48 6.09
C GLY A 11 -13.25 10.35 5.48
N LEU A 12 -12.79 11.37 6.21
CA LEU A 12 -11.69 12.22 5.73
C LEU A 12 -10.34 11.50 5.75
N CYS A 13 -10.09 10.62 6.72
CA CYS A 13 -8.91 9.74 6.68
C CYS A 13 -8.96 8.79 5.47
N PHE A 14 -10.12 8.19 5.17
CA PHE A 14 -10.34 7.40 3.95
C PHE A 14 -10.03 8.23 2.69
N CYS A 15 -10.57 9.45 2.59
CA CYS A 15 -10.29 10.34 1.47
C CYS A 15 -8.79 10.66 1.34
N ALA A 16 -8.09 10.90 2.45
CA ALA A 16 -6.64 11.12 2.44
C ALA A 16 -5.88 9.91 1.89
N LEU A 17 -6.23 8.68 2.32
CA LEU A 17 -5.62 7.46 1.81
C LEU A 17 -5.97 7.18 0.35
N PHE A 18 -7.20 7.47 -0.05
CA PHE A 18 -7.67 7.36 -1.42
C PHE A 18 -6.88 8.30 -2.35
N ILE A 19 -6.71 9.58 -1.98
CA ILE A 19 -5.91 10.57 -2.72
C ILE A 19 -4.44 10.15 -2.76
N CYS A 20 -3.87 9.72 -1.62
CA CYS A 20 -2.50 9.20 -1.52
C CYS A 20 -2.25 8.09 -2.56
N TYR A 21 -3.17 7.14 -2.73
CA TYR A 21 -3.00 6.06 -3.70
C TYR A 21 -3.24 6.49 -5.15
N ILE A 22 -4.09 7.48 -5.40
CA ILE A 22 -4.18 8.12 -6.73
C ILE A 22 -2.82 8.74 -7.09
N ASP A 23 -2.25 9.54 -6.19
CA ASP A 23 -0.97 10.23 -6.40
C ASP A 23 0.20 9.24 -6.58
N ARG A 24 0.13 8.11 -5.88
CA ARG A 24 1.14 7.05 -5.97
C ARG A 24 1.13 6.33 -7.30
N VAL A 25 -0.05 6.10 -7.89
CA VAL A 25 -0.16 5.32 -9.13
C VAL A 25 -0.19 6.17 -10.40
N ASN A 26 -0.48 7.47 -10.32
CA ASN A 26 -0.53 8.32 -11.50
C ASN A 26 0.76 8.28 -12.31
N ILE A 27 1.92 8.27 -11.63
CA ILE A 27 3.23 8.20 -12.27
C ILE A 27 3.43 6.91 -13.07
N SER A 28 2.81 5.78 -12.69
CA SER A 28 2.98 4.52 -13.42
C SER A 28 2.37 4.56 -14.83
N VAL A 29 1.29 5.33 -14.99
CA VAL A 29 0.66 5.59 -16.29
C VAL A 29 1.35 6.75 -17.00
N ALA A 30 1.60 7.86 -16.29
CA ALA A 30 2.25 9.04 -16.85
C ALA A 30 3.68 8.76 -17.34
N ALA A 31 4.42 7.85 -16.68
CA ALA A 31 5.79 7.46 -17.06
C ALA A 31 5.87 6.83 -18.46
N ILE A 32 4.76 6.34 -19.01
CA ILE A 32 4.68 5.89 -20.42
C ILE A 32 4.91 7.10 -21.34
N ALA A 33 4.07 8.13 -21.21
CA ALA A 33 4.18 9.33 -22.03
C ALA A 33 5.46 10.14 -21.74
N MET A 34 5.87 10.23 -20.45
CA MET A 34 7.13 10.86 -20.06
C MET A 34 8.33 10.12 -20.64
N GLY A 35 8.32 8.79 -20.68
CA GLY A 35 9.36 7.98 -21.29
C GLY A 35 9.50 8.25 -22.78
N ASP A 36 8.39 8.35 -23.50
CA ASP A 36 8.35 8.69 -24.92
C ASP A 36 8.87 10.13 -25.17
N GLU A 37 8.46 11.10 -24.35
CA GLU A 37 8.85 12.52 -24.48
C GLU A 37 10.33 12.78 -24.14
N PHE A 38 10.82 12.20 -23.05
CA PHE A 38 12.19 12.44 -22.58
C PHE A 38 13.20 11.39 -23.10
N GLY A 39 12.76 10.38 -23.83
CA GLY A 39 13.62 9.32 -24.37
C GLY A 39 14.21 8.43 -23.27
N TRP A 40 13.44 8.14 -22.21
CA TRP A 40 13.94 7.32 -21.11
C TRP A 40 14.08 5.85 -21.47
N THR A 41 15.16 5.23 -20.99
CA THR A 41 15.27 3.78 -20.94
C THR A 41 14.34 3.21 -19.85
N ASP A 42 14.06 1.90 -19.90
CA ASP A 42 13.27 1.26 -18.84
C ASP A 42 13.98 1.30 -17.48
N THR A 43 15.32 1.26 -17.46
CA THR A 43 16.11 1.50 -16.24
C THR A 43 15.83 2.88 -15.66
N GLN A 44 15.80 3.92 -16.47
CA GLN A 44 15.49 5.28 -15.99
C GLN A 44 14.05 5.39 -15.50
N LYS A 45 13.07 4.80 -16.21
CA LYS A 45 11.68 4.68 -15.71
C LYS A 45 11.66 3.98 -14.34
N GLY A 46 12.38 2.87 -14.20
CA GLY A 46 12.49 2.14 -12.94
C GLY A 46 13.00 2.99 -11.78
N PHE A 47 14.01 3.85 -12.01
CA PHE A 47 14.50 4.79 -10.99
C PHE A 47 13.46 5.85 -10.62
N VAL A 48 12.74 6.41 -11.58
CA VAL A 48 11.65 7.37 -11.30
C VAL A 48 10.55 6.72 -10.47
N LEU A 49 10.11 5.51 -10.85
CA LEU A 49 9.05 4.77 -10.18
C LEU A 49 9.44 4.32 -8.77
N SER A 50 10.71 3.94 -8.57
CA SER A 50 11.21 3.45 -7.29
C SER A 50 11.59 4.56 -6.31
N SER A 51 11.94 5.75 -6.78
CA SER A 51 12.47 6.86 -5.96
C SER A 51 11.50 7.30 -4.86
N PHE A 52 10.22 7.26 -5.12
CA PHE A 52 9.16 7.52 -4.15
C PHE A 52 9.31 6.66 -2.88
N PHE A 53 9.57 5.36 -3.04
CA PHE A 53 9.66 4.42 -1.92
C PHE A 53 10.86 4.68 -1.01
N ILE A 54 11.92 5.32 -1.52
CA ILE A 54 13.07 5.76 -0.70
C ILE A 54 12.59 6.76 0.34
N GLY A 55 11.91 7.82 -0.09
CA GLY A 55 11.36 8.84 0.81
C GLY A 55 10.35 8.25 1.79
N TYR A 56 9.44 7.43 1.29
CA TYR A 56 8.41 6.77 2.08
C TYR A 56 9.01 5.91 3.21
N MET A 57 10.00 5.07 2.89
CA MET A 57 10.67 4.24 3.89
C MET A 57 11.42 5.04 4.95
N LEU A 58 12.14 6.10 4.54
CA LEU A 58 12.89 6.94 5.47
C LEU A 58 11.99 7.68 6.46
N ALA A 59 10.80 8.08 6.03
CA ALA A 59 9.89 8.87 6.85
C ALA A 59 8.92 8.05 7.70
N MET A 60 8.71 6.75 7.46
CA MET A 60 7.71 5.94 8.14
C MET A 60 7.77 6.02 9.68
N VAL A 61 8.96 5.81 10.25
CA VAL A 61 9.17 5.83 11.71
C VAL A 61 9.07 7.25 12.24
N ILE A 62 9.64 8.20 11.50
CA ILE A 62 9.64 9.63 11.87
C ILE A 62 8.20 10.17 11.87
N ALA A 63 7.39 9.81 10.90
CA ALA A 63 6.00 10.24 10.79
C ALA A 63 5.13 9.75 11.97
N GLY A 64 5.33 8.51 12.41
CA GLY A 64 4.69 7.99 13.63
C GLY A 64 5.06 8.82 14.86
N TRP A 65 6.35 9.03 15.09
CA TRP A 65 6.86 9.85 16.21
C TRP A 65 6.34 11.30 16.16
N LEU A 66 6.31 11.91 14.97
CA LEU A 66 5.75 13.26 14.80
C LEU A 66 4.26 13.31 15.15
N SER A 67 3.49 12.29 14.74
CA SER A 67 2.05 12.20 15.03
C SER A 67 1.79 12.10 16.54
N ASP A 68 2.60 11.34 17.26
CA ASP A 68 2.50 11.24 18.72
C ASP A 68 2.88 12.56 19.42
N ARG A 69 3.91 13.25 18.93
CA ARG A 69 4.45 14.45 19.57
C ARG A 69 3.65 15.73 19.27
N TYR A 70 3.23 15.93 18.04
CA TYR A 70 2.62 17.17 17.56
C TYR A 70 1.11 17.09 17.30
N GLY A 71 0.53 15.90 17.45
CA GLY A 71 -0.87 15.61 17.17
C GLY A 71 -1.10 15.12 15.76
N ALA A 72 -1.90 14.06 15.65
CA ALA A 72 -2.17 13.37 14.40
C ALA A 72 -2.87 14.27 13.36
N LYS A 73 -3.78 15.16 13.78
CA LYS A 73 -4.46 16.13 12.92
C LYS A 73 -3.46 17.02 12.19
N ARG A 74 -2.52 17.63 12.91
CA ARG A 74 -1.56 18.58 12.35
C ARG A 74 -0.60 17.88 11.41
N VAL A 75 -0.08 16.72 11.81
CA VAL A 75 0.90 15.96 11.01
C VAL A 75 0.27 15.46 9.72
N LEU A 76 -0.92 14.87 9.76
CA LEU A 76 -1.61 14.42 8.56
C LEU A 76 -2.00 15.59 7.64
N GLY A 77 -2.53 16.67 8.20
CA GLY A 77 -2.88 17.86 7.41
C GLY A 77 -1.67 18.49 6.70
N PHE A 78 -0.53 18.63 7.40
CA PHE A 78 0.72 19.10 6.80
C PHE A 78 1.25 18.11 5.74
N ALA A 79 1.17 16.83 6.01
CA ALA A 79 1.61 15.80 5.08
C ALA A 79 0.84 15.85 3.75
N VAL A 80 -0.50 16.03 3.80
CA VAL A 80 -1.32 16.19 2.58
C VAL A 80 -0.89 17.43 1.79
N ILE A 81 -0.66 18.58 2.45
CA ILE A 81 -0.16 19.80 1.79
C ILE A 81 1.19 19.50 1.11
N TRP A 82 2.09 18.84 1.85
CA TRP A 82 3.43 18.54 1.40
C TRP A 82 3.44 17.65 0.15
N TRP A 83 2.79 16.49 0.19
CA TRP A 83 2.81 15.60 -0.97
C TRP A 83 2.03 16.15 -2.15
N SER A 84 0.88 16.84 -1.91
CA SER A 84 0.10 17.46 -2.99
C SER A 84 0.89 18.57 -3.69
N PHE A 85 1.69 19.34 -2.94
CA PHE A 85 2.62 20.31 -3.52
C PHE A 85 3.64 19.60 -4.42
N PHE A 86 4.29 18.54 -3.96
CA PHE A 86 5.25 17.79 -4.78
C PHE A 86 4.60 17.05 -5.94
N THR A 87 3.35 16.58 -5.80
CA THR A 87 2.58 16.09 -6.95
C THR A 87 2.40 17.20 -7.99
N PHE A 88 1.92 18.37 -7.58
CA PHE A 88 1.68 19.50 -8.47
C PHE A 88 2.95 19.99 -9.18
N VAL A 89 4.10 20.02 -8.50
CA VAL A 89 5.36 20.48 -9.09
C VAL A 89 6.12 19.40 -9.86
N THR A 90 5.67 18.16 -9.87
CA THR A 90 6.33 17.03 -10.57
C THR A 90 6.59 17.34 -12.05
N PRO A 91 5.68 17.94 -12.85
CA PRO A 91 5.97 18.29 -14.23
C PRO A 91 7.10 19.30 -14.36
N PHE A 92 7.12 20.33 -13.54
CA PHE A 92 8.22 21.32 -13.54
C PHE A 92 9.56 20.68 -13.19
N ALA A 93 9.56 19.75 -12.24
CA ALA A 93 10.75 18.99 -11.86
C ALA A 93 11.25 18.10 -13.02
N ALA A 94 10.34 17.48 -13.76
CA ALA A 94 10.67 16.63 -14.92
C ALA A 94 11.30 17.43 -16.06
N TYR A 95 10.74 18.60 -16.39
CA TYR A 95 11.32 19.49 -17.41
C TYR A 95 12.64 20.13 -16.96
N ALA A 96 12.84 20.32 -15.65
CA ALA A 96 14.09 20.91 -15.15
C ALA A 96 15.27 19.94 -15.26
N SER A 97 15.17 18.73 -14.75
CA SER A 97 16.14 17.64 -14.94
C SER A 97 15.66 16.33 -14.33
N PHE A 98 16.23 15.22 -14.80
CA PHE A 98 16.00 13.88 -14.24
C PHE A 98 16.31 13.81 -12.73
N GLY A 99 17.40 14.43 -12.27
CA GLY A 99 17.77 14.45 -10.84
C GLY A 99 16.77 15.23 -9.98
N ILE A 100 16.24 16.36 -10.47
CA ILE A 100 15.22 17.14 -9.77
C ILE A 100 13.90 16.37 -9.69
N LEU A 101 13.52 15.65 -10.74
CA LEU A 101 12.37 14.76 -10.71
C LEU A 101 12.50 13.67 -9.63
N ILE A 102 13.64 12.98 -9.57
CA ILE A 102 13.93 11.98 -8.53
C ILE A 102 13.82 12.60 -7.12
N ALA A 103 14.41 13.80 -6.91
CA ALA A 103 14.32 14.50 -5.64
C ALA A 103 12.87 14.86 -5.26
N ALA A 104 12.07 15.33 -6.22
CA ALA A 104 10.66 15.64 -6.01
C ALA A 104 9.84 14.37 -5.63
N ARG A 105 10.12 13.23 -6.28
CA ARG A 105 9.49 11.95 -5.97
C ARG A 105 9.86 11.44 -4.57
N ILE A 106 11.14 11.57 -4.16
CA ILE A 106 11.59 11.24 -2.80
C ILE A 106 10.87 12.16 -1.79
N ALA A 107 10.83 13.46 -2.05
CA ALA A 107 10.15 14.41 -1.17
C ALA A 107 8.64 14.13 -1.04
N MET A 108 7.97 13.74 -2.12
CA MET A 108 6.59 13.30 -2.09
C MET A 108 6.41 12.09 -1.18
N GLY A 109 7.27 11.07 -1.31
CA GLY A 109 7.26 9.87 -0.46
C GLY A 109 7.43 10.18 1.02
N LEU A 110 8.28 11.15 1.38
CA LEU A 110 8.45 11.62 2.77
C LEU A 110 7.12 12.10 3.37
N GLY A 111 6.29 12.82 2.60
CA GLY A 111 4.99 13.30 3.06
C GLY A 111 3.97 12.16 3.20
N GLU A 112 3.84 11.31 2.19
CA GLU A 112 2.84 10.25 2.18
C GLU A 112 3.01 9.23 3.30
N ALA A 113 4.21 9.05 3.82
CA ALA A 113 4.52 8.14 4.92
C ALA A 113 3.73 8.44 6.20
N ALA A 114 3.22 9.67 6.38
CA ALA A 114 2.43 10.06 7.54
C ALA A 114 0.95 9.64 7.45
N THR A 115 0.46 9.24 6.28
CA THR A 115 -0.97 8.96 6.06
C THR A 115 -1.50 7.87 6.97
N VAL A 116 -0.82 6.73 7.04
CA VAL A 116 -1.26 5.60 7.87
C VAL A 116 -1.09 5.89 9.35
N PRO A 117 0.10 6.24 9.87
CA PRO A 117 0.26 6.49 11.30
C PRO A 117 -0.60 7.67 11.79
N GLY A 118 -0.73 8.75 11.01
CA GLY A 118 -1.60 9.88 11.34
C GLY A 118 -3.09 9.47 11.44
N SER A 119 -3.57 8.66 10.50
CA SER A 119 -4.96 8.17 10.54
C SER A 119 -5.21 7.24 11.73
N TYR A 120 -4.28 6.33 12.03
CA TYR A 120 -4.40 5.47 13.20
C TYR A 120 -4.35 6.26 14.52
N GLY A 121 -3.53 7.32 14.60
CA GLY A 121 -3.51 8.24 15.73
C GLY A 121 -4.85 8.95 15.95
N MET A 122 -5.56 9.30 14.87
CA MET A 122 -6.93 9.82 14.93
C MET A 122 -7.92 8.75 15.39
N PHE A 123 -7.84 7.53 14.86
CA PHE A 123 -8.76 6.44 15.24
C PHE A 123 -8.60 6.05 16.70
N ALA A 124 -7.40 6.07 17.23
CA ALA A 124 -7.14 5.79 18.64
C ALA A 124 -7.88 6.75 19.58
N ARG A 125 -8.15 7.99 19.15
CA ARG A 125 -8.83 9.02 19.95
C ARG A 125 -10.34 9.14 19.67
N TRP A 126 -10.74 8.90 18.43
CA TRP A 126 -12.11 9.17 17.95
C TRP A 126 -13.01 7.94 17.85
N VAL A 127 -12.42 6.75 17.67
CA VAL A 127 -13.18 5.54 17.32
C VAL A 127 -13.25 4.58 18.50
N PRO A 128 -14.46 4.31 19.05
CA PRO A 128 -14.66 3.32 20.10
C PRO A 128 -14.16 1.93 19.70
N GLU A 129 -13.74 1.12 20.65
CA GLU A 129 -13.11 -0.18 20.43
C GLU A 129 -14.00 -1.13 19.61
N ASN A 130 -15.29 -1.15 19.89
CA ASN A 130 -16.29 -1.95 19.18
C ASN A 130 -16.53 -1.55 17.71
N GLU A 131 -16.15 -0.33 17.29
CA GLU A 131 -16.27 0.17 15.92
C GLU A 131 -14.90 0.25 15.20
N ARG A 132 -13.80 0.05 15.92
CA ARG A 132 -12.42 0.27 15.42
C ARG A 132 -12.10 -0.62 14.22
N ALA A 133 -12.39 -1.91 14.30
CA ALA A 133 -12.12 -2.85 13.21
C ALA A 133 -12.85 -2.46 11.92
N ARG A 134 -14.12 -2.06 12.02
CA ARG A 134 -14.92 -1.61 10.87
C ARG A 134 -14.39 -0.31 10.28
N SER A 135 -14.01 0.65 11.11
CA SER A 135 -13.46 1.95 10.68
C SER A 135 -12.11 1.79 9.98
N VAL A 136 -11.23 0.92 10.52
CA VAL A 136 -9.95 0.59 9.89
C VAL A 136 -10.17 -0.11 8.55
N SER A 137 -11.08 -1.08 8.47
CA SER A 137 -11.39 -1.75 7.20
C SER A 137 -11.89 -0.79 6.14
N PHE A 138 -12.78 0.14 6.52
CA PHE A 138 -13.25 1.18 5.62
C PHE A 138 -12.10 2.10 5.16
N PHE A 139 -11.25 2.56 6.08
CA PHE A 139 -10.07 3.36 5.76
C PHE A 139 -9.15 2.65 4.77
N ILE A 140 -8.79 1.38 5.04
CA ILE A 140 -7.87 0.60 4.20
C ILE A 140 -8.46 0.34 2.80
N SER A 141 -9.79 0.30 2.65
CA SER A 141 -10.42 0.18 1.33
C SER A 141 -10.11 1.36 0.39
N GLY A 142 -9.62 2.49 0.93
CA GLY A 142 -9.06 3.58 0.13
C GLY A 142 -7.89 3.18 -0.76
N ILE A 143 -7.13 2.15 -0.37
CA ILE A 143 -5.99 1.63 -1.15
C ILE A 143 -6.43 1.11 -2.53
N PRO A 144 -7.21 0.01 -2.62
CA PRO A 144 -7.60 -0.53 -3.91
C PRO A 144 -8.51 0.41 -4.69
N LEU A 145 -9.38 1.17 -4.02
CA LEU A 145 -10.27 2.12 -4.69
C LEU A 145 -9.51 3.32 -5.26
N GLY A 146 -8.55 3.88 -4.52
CA GLY A 146 -7.67 4.96 -5.00
C GLY A 146 -6.79 4.49 -6.15
N THR A 147 -6.22 3.27 -6.06
CA THR A 147 -5.43 2.68 -7.14
C THR A 147 -6.26 2.49 -8.40
N LEU A 148 -7.44 1.88 -8.30
CA LEU A 148 -8.34 1.63 -9.42
C LEU A 148 -8.75 2.94 -10.09
N PHE A 149 -9.22 3.91 -9.30
CA PHE A 149 -9.61 5.22 -9.81
C PHE A 149 -8.42 5.97 -10.43
N GLY A 150 -7.27 5.98 -9.76
CA GLY A 150 -6.05 6.63 -10.22
C GLY A 150 -5.58 6.10 -11.57
N LEU A 151 -5.53 4.77 -11.76
CA LEU A 151 -5.11 4.16 -13.02
C LEU A 151 -6.04 4.52 -14.18
N ILE A 152 -7.36 4.43 -13.99
CA ILE A 152 -8.35 4.72 -15.04
C ILE A 152 -8.34 6.21 -15.40
N VAL A 153 -8.42 7.07 -14.39
CA VAL A 153 -8.53 8.52 -14.62
C VAL A 153 -7.22 9.09 -15.14
N THR A 154 -6.07 8.63 -14.66
CA THR A 154 -4.77 9.05 -15.21
C THR A 154 -4.64 8.66 -16.68
N GLY A 155 -5.03 7.41 -17.05
CA GLY A 155 -4.99 6.97 -18.44
C GLY A 155 -5.83 7.85 -19.36
N TRP A 156 -7.01 8.25 -18.91
CA TRP A 156 -7.89 9.17 -19.62
C TRP A 156 -7.29 10.58 -19.73
N ILE A 157 -6.83 11.17 -18.59
CA ILE A 157 -6.26 12.52 -18.58
C ILE A 157 -5.01 12.60 -19.48
N VAL A 158 -4.11 11.62 -19.40
CA VAL A 158 -2.87 11.61 -20.21
C VAL A 158 -3.18 11.54 -21.71
N THR A 159 -4.24 10.84 -22.09
CA THR A 159 -4.62 10.72 -23.51
C THR A 159 -5.29 11.99 -24.04
N GLU A 160 -6.14 12.65 -23.23
CA GLU A 160 -6.94 13.81 -23.68
C GLU A 160 -6.22 15.17 -23.47
N PHE A 161 -5.36 15.28 -22.45
CA PHE A 161 -4.80 16.55 -21.98
C PHE A 161 -3.28 16.55 -21.74
N ASP A 162 -2.58 15.48 -22.07
CA ASP A 162 -1.18 15.22 -21.75
C ASP A 162 -0.89 14.87 -20.27
N TRP A 163 0.27 14.25 -20.03
CA TRP A 163 0.67 13.72 -18.73
C TRP A 163 0.83 14.79 -17.62
N PRO A 164 1.27 16.04 -17.86
CA PRO A 164 1.39 17.04 -16.80
C PRO A 164 0.06 17.36 -16.12
N MET A 165 -1.05 17.29 -16.88
CA MET A 165 -2.37 17.62 -16.36
C MET A 165 -2.82 16.63 -15.29
N ALA A 166 -2.39 15.36 -15.33
CA ALA A 166 -2.69 14.41 -14.28
C ALA A 166 -2.10 14.86 -12.94
N PHE A 167 -0.85 15.32 -12.92
CA PHE A 167 -0.19 15.81 -11.70
C PHE A 167 -0.81 17.11 -11.18
N TYR A 168 -1.13 18.05 -12.08
CA TYR A 168 -1.79 19.29 -11.68
C TYR A 168 -3.18 19.03 -11.07
N SER A 169 -3.97 18.18 -11.72
CA SER A 169 -5.32 17.85 -11.26
C SER A 169 -5.31 17.19 -9.88
N PHE A 170 -4.49 16.16 -9.71
CA PHE A 170 -4.46 15.41 -8.44
C PHE A 170 -3.80 16.22 -7.32
N GLY A 171 -2.75 16.99 -7.60
CA GLY A 171 -2.19 17.91 -6.62
C GLY A 171 -3.21 18.93 -6.11
N VAL A 172 -4.05 19.49 -7.00
CA VAL A 172 -5.14 20.39 -6.61
C VAL A 172 -6.20 19.66 -5.78
N VAL A 173 -6.60 18.43 -6.16
CA VAL A 173 -7.56 17.63 -5.39
C VAL A 173 -7.08 17.39 -3.95
N GLY A 174 -5.80 17.07 -3.76
CA GLY A 174 -5.22 16.94 -2.44
C GLY A 174 -5.25 18.26 -1.65
N LEU A 175 -4.93 19.39 -2.29
CA LEU A 175 -5.02 20.70 -1.62
C LEU A 175 -6.47 21.09 -1.27
N LEU A 176 -7.48 20.70 -2.05
CA LEU A 176 -8.89 20.95 -1.75
C LEU A 176 -9.40 20.13 -0.54
N TRP A 177 -8.79 19.00 -0.24
CA TRP A 177 -9.10 18.21 0.95
C TRP A 177 -8.66 18.94 2.25
N VAL A 178 -7.58 19.72 2.21
CA VAL A 178 -6.97 20.36 3.38
C VAL A 178 -7.93 21.29 4.15
N PRO A 179 -8.66 22.22 3.53
CA PRO A 179 -9.64 23.04 4.23
C PRO A 179 -10.70 22.20 4.96
N LEU A 180 -11.22 21.15 4.31
CA LEU A 180 -12.20 20.25 4.93
C LEU A 180 -11.62 19.59 6.19
N TRP A 181 -10.37 19.16 6.13
CA TRP A 181 -9.68 18.56 7.27
C TRP A 181 -9.51 19.54 8.44
N TYR A 182 -9.01 20.74 8.18
CA TYR A 182 -8.76 21.70 9.25
C TYR A 182 -10.03 22.25 9.89
N PHE A 183 -11.11 22.42 9.12
CA PHE A 183 -12.37 22.96 9.63
C PHE A 183 -13.27 21.90 10.29
N LEU A 184 -13.24 20.65 9.84
CA LEU A 184 -14.17 19.61 10.29
C LEU A 184 -13.58 18.66 11.33
N VAL A 185 -12.26 18.60 11.48
CA VAL A 185 -11.57 17.63 12.35
C VAL A 185 -10.86 18.36 13.48
N TYR A 186 -10.84 17.74 14.65
CA TYR A 186 -10.13 18.19 15.85
C TYR A 186 -9.25 17.04 16.36
N ASP A 187 -8.09 17.38 16.96
CA ASP A 187 -7.18 16.35 17.54
C ASP A 187 -7.84 15.57 18.67
N ASP A 188 -8.62 16.27 19.50
CA ASP A 188 -9.31 15.72 20.65
C ASP A 188 -10.83 15.87 20.46
N PRO A 189 -11.62 14.81 20.66
CA PRO A 189 -13.07 14.87 20.66
C PRO A 189 -13.64 15.96 21.58
N GLN A 190 -13.03 16.18 22.75
CA GLN A 190 -13.47 17.19 23.73
C GLN A 190 -13.39 18.63 23.22
N GLN A 191 -12.54 18.90 22.23
CA GLN A 191 -12.37 20.22 21.63
C GLN A 191 -13.36 20.51 20.50
N HIS A 192 -14.15 19.50 20.09
CA HIS A 192 -15.04 19.65 18.94
C HIS A 192 -16.33 20.39 19.35
N PRO A 193 -16.63 21.60 18.77
CA PRO A 193 -17.71 22.47 19.23
C PRO A 193 -19.12 21.88 19.05
N HIS A 194 -19.27 20.84 18.23
CA HIS A 194 -20.57 20.25 17.87
C HIS A 194 -20.61 18.73 18.10
N ILE A 195 -19.80 18.21 19.03
CA ILE A 195 -19.88 16.81 19.43
C ILE A 195 -21.09 16.61 20.35
N SER A 196 -21.75 15.45 20.24
CA SER A 196 -22.85 15.12 21.18
C SER A 196 -22.30 14.55 22.48
N ASP A 197 -23.03 14.78 23.60
CA ASP A 197 -22.63 14.25 24.90
C ASP A 197 -22.50 12.72 24.89
N SER A 198 -23.40 12.03 24.19
CA SER A 198 -23.35 10.58 24.04
C SER A 198 -22.11 10.08 23.26
N GLU A 199 -21.64 10.84 22.28
CA GLU A 199 -20.42 10.52 21.54
C GLU A 199 -19.18 10.84 22.37
N LEU A 200 -19.23 11.92 23.17
CA LEU A 200 -18.17 12.29 24.06
C LEU A 200 -17.96 11.25 25.18
N GLU A 201 -19.03 10.71 25.75
CA GLU A 201 -18.95 9.62 26.75
C GLU A 201 -18.31 8.35 26.17
N GLN A 202 -18.68 7.97 24.92
CA GLN A 202 -18.09 6.82 24.24
C GLN A 202 -16.60 7.01 23.99
N THR A 203 -16.15 8.22 23.65
CA THR A 203 -14.74 8.52 23.39
C THR A 203 -13.95 8.72 24.69
N ALA A 204 -14.55 9.20 25.77
CA ALA A 204 -13.89 9.35 27.07
C ALA A 204 -13.44 8.02 27.67
N GLN A 205 -14.17 6.93 27.42
CA GLN A 205 -13.76 5.57 27.83
C GLN A 205 -12.45 5.11 27.16
N ILE A 206 -12.13 5.64 25.98
CA ILE A 206 -10.88 5.35 25.27
C ILE A 206 -9.68 5.94 25.98
N ALA A 207 -9.81 7.18 26.48
CA ALA A 207 -8.72 7.90 27.15
C ALA A 207 -8.30 7.28 28.49
N SER A 208 -9.18 6.50 29.14
CA SER A 208 -8.90 5.82 30.41
C SER A 208 -8.11 4.51 30.24
N MET A 209 -8.03 3.97 29.03
CA MET A 209 -7.20 2.80 28.72
C MET A 209 -5.81 3.26 28.29
N GLU A 210 -4.99 3.75 29.20
CA GLU A 210 -3.56 3.98 28.93
C GLU A 210 -2.93 2.67 28.47
N GLU A 211 -2.50 2.63 27.21
CA GLU A 211 -1.65 1.55 26.68
C GLU A 211 -0.39 1.46 27.55
N GLN A 212 -0.26 0.39 28.31
CA GLN A 212 1.00 0.06 28.94
C GLN A 212 2.06 -0.04 27.86
N LYS A 213 2.98 0.92 27.80
CA LYS A 213 4.10 0.91 26.86
C LYS A 213 4.99 -0.29 27.15
N HIS A 214 4.75 -1.39 26.46
CA HIS A 214 5.60 -2.57 26.58
C HIS A 214 6.92 -2.32 25.84
N ILE A 215 8.04 -2.50 26.56
CA ILE A 215 9.38 -2.45 25.94
C ILE A 215 9.52 -3.63 24.99
N PHE A 216 9.83 -3.36 23.73
CA PHE A 216 9.96 -4.41 22.71
C PHE A 216 11.20 -5.28 22.98
N PRO A 217 11.05 -6.59 23.21
CA PRO A 217 12.14 -7.47 23.59
C PRO A 217 12.95 -7.94 22.35
N TRP A 218 13.74 -7.06 21.77
CA TRP A 218 14.53 -7.31 20.56
C TRP A 218 15.32 -8.63 20.57
N ARG A 219 15.98 -8.92 21.72
CA ARG A 219 16.82 -10.13 21.85
C ARG A 219 16.01 -11.42 21.72
N SER A 220 14.77 -11.41 22.17
CA SER A 220 13.87 -12.55 22.03
C SER A 220 13.45 -12.73 20.58
N PHE A 221 13.00 -11.65 19.92
CA PHE A 221 12.51 -11.73 18.54
C PHE A 221 13.58 -12.14 17.53
N VAL A 222 14.76 -11.53 17.56
CA VAL A 222 15.86 -11.83 16.62
C VAL A 222 16.30 -13.31 16.64
N ARG A 223 16.07 -14.01 17.75
CA ARG A 223 16.38 -15.45 17.89
C ARG A 223 15.29 -16.36 17.35
N LEU A 224 14.09 -15.85 17.08
CA LEU A 224 12.96 -16.65 16.62
C LEU A 224 12.98 -16.80 15.11
N PRO A 225 13.02 -18.04 14.57
CA PRO A 225 12.92 -18.25 13.12
C PRO A 225 11.63 -17.69 12.52
N ALA A 226 10.51 -17.72 13.24
CA ALA A 226 9.25 -17.17 12.82
C ALA A 226 9.29 -15.64 12.61
N PHE A 227 10.11 -14.91 13.35
CA PHE A 227 10.32 -13.48 13.13
C PHE A 227 10.96 -13.21 11.76
N TRP A 228 12.01 -13.93 11.42
CA TRP A 228 12.66 -13.80 10.12
C TRP A 228 11.76 -14.27 8.97
N ALA A 229 11.00 -15.34 9.18
CA ALA A 229 10.01 -15.80 8.22
C ALA A 229 8.96 -14.70 7.94
N LEU A 230 8.48 -13.99 8.96
CA LEU A 230 7.57 -12.86 8.81
C LEU A 230 8.17 -11.75 7.95
N LEU A 231 9.42 -11.31 8.23
CA LEU A 231 10.09 -10.25 7.49
C LEU A 231 10.33 -10.63 6.02
N ILE A 232 10.86 -11.84 5.78
CA ILE A 232 11.13 -12.34 4.43
C ILE A 232 9.82 -12.47 3.64
N ASN A 233 8.76 -12.97 4.26
CA ASN A 233 7.47 -13.12 3.56
C ASN A 233 6.79 -11.79 3.28
N HIS A 234 6.94 -10.78 4.14
CA HIS A 234 6.47 -9.44 3.83
C HIS A 234 7.20 -8.87 2.61
N PHE A 235 8.51 -9.04 2.53
CA PHE A 235 9.30 -8.69 1.35
C PHE A 235 8.81 -9.42 0.09
N CYS A 236 8.69 -10.75 0.14
CA CYS A 236 8.27 -11.57 -1.01
C CYS A 236 6.86 -11.21 -1.49
N SER A 237 5.92 -11.07 -0.57
CA SER A 237 4.52 -10.72 -0.91
C SER A 237 4.40 -9.33 -1.55
N ASN A 238 5.19 -8.37 -1.06
CA ASN A 238 5.17 -7.01 -1.60
C ASN A 238 5.95 -6.88 -2.93
N MET A 239 6.76 -7.86 -3.30
CA MET A 239 7.47 -7.84 -4.59
C MET A 239 6.46 -7.80 -5.76
N VAL A 240 5.50 -8.71 -5.78
CA VAL A 240 4.47 -8.72 -6.83
C VAL A 240 3.58 -7.47 -6.75
N LEU A 241 3.26 -7.02 -5.53
CA LEU A 241 2.41 -5.86 -5.32
C LEU A 241 3.02 -4.58 -5.89
N TYR A 242 4.25 -4.24 -5.50
CA TYR A 242 4.90 -2.98 -5.92
C TYR A 242 5.35 -3.00 -7.38
N ILE A 243 5.78 -4.14 -7.91
CA ILE A 243 6.08 -4.27 -9.34
C ILE A 243 4.79 -4.09 -10.16
N SER A 244 3.68 -4.70 -9.76
CA SER A 244 2.40 -4.50 -10.43
C SER A 244 1.93 -3.05 -10.33
N LEU A 245 2.08 -2.40 -9.17
CA LEU A 245 1.71 -1.00 -8.97
C LEU A 245 2.46 -0.06 -9.93
N ALA A 246 3.75 -0.33 -10.13
CA ALA A 246 4.64 0.53 -10.89
C ALA A 246 4.65 0.20 -12.40
N TRP A 247 4.66 -1.08 -12.77
CA TRP A 247 4.98 -1.52 -14.11
C TRP A 247 3.81 -2.10 -14.92
N LEU A 248 2.66 -2.38 -14.29
CA LEU A 248 1.55 -3.01 -14.98
C LEU A 248 1.01 -2.17 -16.15
N PRO A 249 0.87 -0.83 -16.05
CA PRO A 249 0.49 -0.01 -17.20
C PRO A 249 1.50 -0.09 -18.35
N SER A 250 2.81 -0.03 -18.06
CA SER A 250 3.86 -0.19 -19.08
C SER A 250 3.82 -1.57 -19.72
N TYR A 251 3.62 -2.65 -18.95
CA TYR A 251 3.44 -4.00 -19.49
C TYR A 251 2.27 -4.09 -20.48
N PHE A 252 1.11 -3.54 -20.14
CA PHE A 252 -0.04 -3.55 -21.04
C PHE A 252 0.16 -2.66 -22.26
N ARG A 253 0.91 -1.56 -22.14
CA ARG A 253 1.27 -0.69 -23.26
C ARG A 253 2.31 -1.35 -24.18
N ASP A 254 3.45 -1.76 -23.60
CA ASP A 254 4.65 -2.13 -24.37
C ASP A 254 4.60 -3.57 -24.85
N ALA A 255 4.15 -4.51 -24.00
CA ALA A 255 4.10 -5.94 -24.34
C ALA A 255 2.77 -6.39 -24.97
N GLN A 256 1.66 -5.72 -24.65
CA GLN A 256 0.33 -6.09 -25.16
C GLN A 256 -0.23 -5.11 -26.20
N GLY A 257 0.49 -4.02 -26.51
CA GLY A 257 0.16 -3.08 -27.58
C GLY A 257 -1.09 -2.22 -27.33
N LEU A 258 -1.53 -2.04 -26.08
CA LEU A 258 -2.68 -1.22 -25.75
C LEU A 258 -2.36 0.28 -25.82
N SER A 259 -3.39 1.11 -26.06
CA SER A 259 -3.29 2.57 -25.84
C SER A 259 -3.03 2.90 -24.37
N ILE A 260 -2.61 4.13 -24.05
CA ILE A 260 -2.38 4.57 -22.65
C ILE A 260 -3.67 4.45 -21.82
N THR A 261 -4.81 4.88 -22.38
CA THR A 261 -6.12 4.69 -21.72
C THR A 261 -6.43 3.21 -21.51
N GLY A 262 -6.19 2.37 -22.52
CA GLY A 262 -6.38 0.91 -22.41
C GLY A 262 -5.46 0.28 -21.36
N ALA A 263 -4.20 0.68 -21.33
CA ALA A 263 -3.23 0.22 -20.33
C ALA A 263 -3.66 0.58 -18.91
N GLY A 264 -4.13 1.80 -18.67
CA GLY A 264 -4.69 2.23 -17.39
C GLY A 264 -5.91 1.40 -16.97
N LEU A 265 -6.88 1.21 -17.87
CA LEU A 265 -8.09 0.44 -17.61
C LEU A 265 -7.79 -1.05 -17.34
N TYR A 266 -6.93 -1.67 -18.15
CA TYR A 266 -6.56 -3.07 -17.96
C TYR A 266 -5.73 -3.27 -16.68
N SER A 267 -4.91 -2.29 -16.31
CA SER A 267 -4.15 -2.34 -15.05
C SER A 267 -5.02 -2.19 -13.81
N ALA A 268 -6.21 -1.60 -13.92
CA ALA A 268 -7.13 -1.41 -12.79
C ALA A 268 -7.84 -2.70 -12.38
N ALA A 269 -8.21 -3.57 -13.32
CA ALA A 269 -9.01 -4.78 -13.03
C ALA A 269 -8.31 -5.78 -12.08
N PRO A 270 -6.99 -6.05 -12.15
CA PRO A 270 -6.30 -6.88 -11.17
C PRO A 270 -6.41 -6.39 -9.72
N TRP A 271 -6.48 -5.07 -9.49
CA TRP A 271 -6.69 -4.50 -8.15
C TRP A 271 -8.11 -4.74 -7.63
N LEU A 272 -9.11 -4.72 -8.52
CA LEU A 272 -10.46 -5.13 -8.16
C LEU A 272 -10.50 -6.62 -7.79
N SER A 273 -9.83 -7.48 -8.56
CA SER A 273 -9.68 -8.90 -8.24
C SER A 273 -9.04 -9.08 -6.86
N MET A 274 -7.95 -8.38 -6.56
CA MET A 274 -7.29 -8.40 -5.26
C MET A 274 -8.25 -8.00 -4.14
N PHE A 275 -9.00 -6.91 -4.32
CA PHE A 275 -9.97 -6.43 -3.32
C PHE A 275 -11.04 -7.51 -3.02
N LEU A 276 -11.61 -8.12 -4.04
CA LEU A 276 -12.63 -9.17 -3.87
C LEU A 276 -12.04 -10.42 -3.21
N MET A 277 -10.88 -10.88 -3.68
CA MET A 277 -10.25 -12.10 -3.20
C MET A 277 -9.65 -11.96 -1.79
N THR A 278 -9.32 -10.75 -1.33
CA THR A 278 -8.92 -10.52 0.07
C THR A 278 -10.04 -10.91 1.04
N ASN A 279 -11.29 -10.57 0.70
CA ASN A 279 -12.45 -10.95 1.52
C ASN A 279 -12.71 -12.45 1.49
N VAL A 280 -12.56 -13.08 0.32
CA VAL A 280 -12.68 -14.54 0.17
C VAL A 280 -11.59 -15.24 1.00
N GLY A 281 -10.35 -14.75 0.96
CA GLY A 281 -9.22 -15.27 1.72
C GLY A 281 -9.46 -15.18 3.23
N GLY A 282 -9.96 -14.05 3.73
CA GLY A 282 -10.34 -13.88 5.13
C GLY A 282 -11.41 -14.87 5.57
N TRP A 283 -12.51 -14.94 4.82
CA TRP A 283 -13.60 -15.87 5.08
C TRP A 283 -13.12 -17.34 5.07
N LEU A 284 -12.28 -17.72 4.11
CA LEU A 284 -11.73 -19.08 4.03
C LEU A 284 -10.84 -19.40 5.23
N ALA A 285 -9.98 -18.48 5.64
CA ALA A 285 -9.13 -18.66 6.82
C ALA A 285 -9.96 -18.86 8.09
N ASP A 286 -10.99 -18.03 8.31
CA ASP A 286 -11.89 -18.14 9.46
C ASP A 286 -12.67 -19.47 9.45
N ARG A 287 -13.14 -19.88 8.28
CA ARG A 287 -13.84 -21.18 8.12
C ARG A 287 -12.94 -22.38 8.41
N MET A 288 -11.67 -22.33 8.00
CA MET A 288 -10.70 -23.39 8.30
C MET A 288 -10.40 -23.44 9.81
N MET A 289 -10.22 -22.31 10.48
CA MET A 289 -10.00 -22.24 11.92
C MET A 289 -11.22 -22.76 12.70
N SER A 290 -12.43 -22.35 12.31
CA SER A 290 -13.67 -22.84 12.93
C SER A 290 -13.92 -24.33 12.67
N GLY A 291 -13.37 -24.87 11.58
CA GLY A 291 -13.35 -26.30 11.26
C GLY A 291 -12.30 -27.12 12.01
N GLY A 292 -11.54 -26.50 12.95
CA GLY A 292 -10.55 -27.19 13.79
C GLY A 292 -9.14 -27.28 13.20
N VAL A 293 -8.88 -26.60 12.08
CA VAL A 293 -7.49 -26.50 11.54
C VAL A 293 -6.69 -25.56 12.43
N SER A 294 -5.49 -25.97 12.85
CA SER A 294 -4.64 -25.13 13.70
C SER A 294 -4.27 -23.81 13.03
N THR A 295 -4.14 -22.74 13.82
CA THR A 295 -3.76 -21.40 13.32
C THR A 295 -2.49 -21.46 12.48
N THR A 296 -1.46 -22.19 12.92
CA THR A 296 -0.21 -22.38 12.16
C THR A 296 -0.48 -22.95 10.76
N ASN A 297 -1.30 -23.98 10.64
CA ASN A 297 -1.61 -24.61 9.36
C ASN A 297 -2.44 -23.67 8.47
N VAL A 298 -3.42 -22.96 9.02
CA VAL A 298 -4.19 -21.96 8.27
C VAL A 298 -3.26 -20.89 7.71
N ARG A 299 -2.35 -20.31 8.55
CA ARG A 299 -1.38 -19.30 8.09
C ARG A 299 -0.46 -19.85 6.99
N LYS A 300 -0.01 -21.12 7.13
CA LYS A 300 0.81 -21.77 6.10
C LYS A 300 0.05 -21.96 4.79
N ILE A 301 -1.15 -22.51 4.84
CA ILE A 301 -1.96 -22.76 3.64
C ILE A 301 -2.24 -21.44 2.91
N MET A 302 -2.70 -20.41 3.62
CA MET A 302 -3.04 -19.11 3.02
C MET A 302 -1.82 -18.44 2.37
N GLN A 303 -0.68 -18.41 3.07
CA GLN A 303 0.54 -17.81 2.56
C GLN A 303 1.09 -18.55 1.35
N ILE A 304 1.21 -19.88 1.45
CA ILE A 304 1.78 -20.71 0.38
C ILE A 304 0.88 -20.68 -0.86
N SER A 305 -0.43 -20.78 -0.68
CA SER A 305 -1.40 -20.67 -1.79
C SER A 305 -1.27 -19.32 -2.50
N GLY A 306 -1.15 -18.22 -1.74
CA GLY A 306 -0.96 -16.89 -2.30
C GLY A 306 0.32 -16.76 -3.10
N LEU A 307 1.45 -17.17 -2.54
CA LEU A 307 2.76 -17.06 -3.20
C LEU A 307 2.92 -18.02 -4.38
N LEU A 308 2.62 -19.30 -4.20
CA LEU A 308 2.80 -20.29 -5.29
C LEU A 308 1.73 -20.16 -6.37
N GLY A 309 0.49 -19.82 -6.00
CA GLY A 309 -0.57 -19.53 -6.97
C GLY A 309 -0.20 -18.31 -7.81
N GLY A 310 0.24 -17.21 -7.17
CA GLY A 310 0.72 -16.03 -7.87
C GLY A 310 1.92 -16.34 -8.78
N ALA A 311 2.92 -17.10 -8.29
CA ALA A 311 4.07 -17.53 -9.08
C ALA A 311 3.66 -18.36 -10.31
N GLY A 312 2.73 -19.31 -10.14
CA GLY A 312 2.23 -20.14 -11.24
C GLY A 312 1.57 -19.30 -12.35
N PHE A 313 0.70 -18.37 -11.99
CA PHE A 313 0.05 -17.49 -12.96
C PHE A 313 1.02 -16.49 -13.62
N LEU A 314 2.06 -16.01 -12.89
CA LEU A 314 3.14 -15.20 -13.51
C LEU A 314 3.92 -15.98 -14.56
N LEU A 315 4.20 -17.26 -14.31
CA LEU A 315 4.89 -18.09 -15.30
C LEU A 315 4.00 -18.39 -16.52
N LEU A 316 2.71 -18.61 -16.32
CA LEU A 316 1.73 -18.78 -17.40
C LEU A 316 1.54 -17.49 -18.22
N LEU A 317 1.67 -16.32 -17.60
CA LEU A 317 1.57 -15.02 -18.24
C LEU A 317 2.57 -14.82 -19.39
N GLN A 318 3.73 -15.49 -19.34
CA GLN A 318 4.71 -15.46 -20.43
C GLN A 318 4.17 -15.98 -21.77
N GLY A 319 3.15 -16.85 -21.74
CA GLY A 319 2.48 -17.37 -22.93
C GLY A 319 1.24 -16.55 -23.37
N ALA A 320 0.95 -15.42 -22.74
CA ALA A 320 -0.22 -14.63 -23.07
C ALA A 320 -0.06 -13.92 -24.42
N GLN A 321 -0.81 -14.35 -25.42
CA GLN A 321 -0.75 -13.81 -26.77
C GLN A 321 -1.79 -12.71 -27.03
N THR A 322 -2.71 -12.49 -26.11
CA THR A 322 -3.75 -11.46 -26.24
C THR A 322 -3.90 -10.65 -24.95
N PRO A 323 -4.23 -9.35 -25.03
CA PRO A 323 -4.41 -8.51 -23.86
C PRO A 323 -5.43 -9.07 -22.84
N ILE A 324 -6.49 -9.72 -23.33
CA ILE A 324 -7.53 -10.28 -22.43
C ILE A 324 -7.00 -11.48 -21.65
N VAL A 325 -6.17 -12.33 -22.24
CA VAL A 325 -5.53 -13.45 -21.53
C VAL A 325 -4.54 -12.92 -20.50
N ALA A 326 -3.73 -11.92 -20.87
CA ALA A 326 -2.83 -11.25 -19.93
C ALA A 326 -3.58 -10.62 -18.76
N LEU A 327 -4.72 -9.96 -19.03
CA LEU A 327 -5.59 -9.39 -18.00
C LEU A 327 -6.08 -10.45 -17.03
N LEU A 328 -6.64 -11.55 -17.52
CA LEU A 328 -7.17 -12.63 -16.69
C LEU A 328 -6.06 -13.28 -15.83
N MET A 329 -4.87 -13.48 -16.41
CA MET A 329 -3.72 -13.99 -15.67
C MET A 329 -3.29 -13.00 -14.57
N MET A 330 -3.21 -11.70 -14.84
CA MET A 330 -2.87 -10.69 -13.84
C MET A 330 -3.95 -10.55 -12.77
N CYS A 331 -5.23 -10.67 -13.11
CA CYS A 331 -6.30 -10.78 -12.11
C CYS A 331 -6.10 -12.00 -11.19
N ALA A 332 -5.68 -13.13 -11.75
CA ALA A 332 -5.38 -14.32 -10.96
C ALA A 332 -4.12 -14.14 -10.10
N VAL A 333 -3.06 -13.50 -10.62
CA VAL A 333 -1.83 -13.17 -9.88
C VAL A 333 -2.15 -12.35 -8.63
N LEU A 334 -2.82 -11.19 -8.78
CA LEU A 334 -3.12 -10.30 -7.65
C LEU A 334 -4.22 -10.89 -6.76
N GLY A 335 -5.18 -11.61 -7.34
CA GLY A 335 -6.20 -12.34 -6.58
C GLY A 335 -5.59 -13.40 -5.67
N MET A 336 -4.65 -14.20 -6.16
CA MET A 336 -3.92 -15.18 -5.33
C MET A 336 -3.02 -14.49 -4.31
N ALA A 337 -2.27 -13.45 -4.72
CA ALA A 337 -1.42 -12.70 -3.80
C ALA A 337 -2.19 -12.13 -2.60
N SER A 338 -3.48 -11.81 -2.73
CA SER A 338 -4.31 -11.30 -1.63
C SER A 338 -4.47 -12.28 -0.47
N PHE A 339 -4.34 -13.59 -0.69
CA PHE A 339 -4.42 -14.61 0.37
C PHE A 339 -3.29 -14.47 1.40
N THR A 340 -2.17 -13.87 1.01
CA THR A 340 -1.05 -13.60 1.92
C THR A 340 -1.42 -12.65 3.06
N VAL A 341 -2.47 -11.83 2.92
CA VAL A 341 -3.00 -10.97 3.99
C VAL A 341 -3.50 -11.82 5.16
N SER A 342 -4.18 -12.95 4.87
CA SER A 342 -4.61 -13.92 5.89
C SER A 342 -3.49 -14.88 6.32
N GLY A 343 -2.37 -14.91 5.59
CA GLY A 343 -1.16 -15.63 5.94
C GLY A 343 -0.25 -14.82 6.87
N PHE A 344 0.78 -14.16 6.30
CA PHE A 344 1.76 -13.38 7.06
C PHE A 344 1.15 -12.11 7.67
N GLY A 345 0.18 -11.48 7.00
CA GLY A 345 -0.39 -10.21 7.45
C GLY A 345 -1.09 -10.29 8.80
N ALA A 346 -1.76 -11.40 9.10
CA ALA A 346 -2.42 -11.63 10.39
C ALA A 346 -1.48 -12.24 11.45
N ASN A 347 -0.35 -12.81 11.05
CA ASN A 347 0.56 -13.57 11.92
C ASN A 347 1.18 -12.78 13.09
N PRO A 348 1.48 -11.47 13.01
CA PRO A 348 1.94 -10.70 14.16
C PRO A 348 1.00 -10.76 15.37
N LEU A 349 -0.31 -10.82 15.13
CA LEU A 349 -1.32 -10.95 16.19
C LEU A 349 -1.32 -12.34 16.83
N ASP A 350 -0.92 -13.37 16.08
CA ASP A 350 -0.83 -14.74 16.59
C ASP A 350 0.41 -14.93 17.46
N ILE A 351 1.59 -14.55 16.94
CA ILE A 351 2.89 -14.84 17.58
C ILE A 351 3.22 -13.94 18.77
N ALA A 352 2.76 -12.70 18.77
CA ALA A 352 3.03 -11.74 19.84
C ALA A 352 1.95 -10.63 19.91
N PRO A 353 0.75 -10.91 20.44
CA PRO A 353 -0.37 -9.96 20.46
C PRO A 353 -0.01 -8.61 21.11
N LYS A 354 0.73 -8.62 22.23
CA LYS A 354 1.15 -7.39 22.96
C LYS A 354 2.15 -6.52 22.16
N HIS A 355 2.87 -7.11 21.22
CA HIS A 355 3.90 -6.46 20.41
C HIS A 355 3.54 -6.40 18.91
N ALA A 356 2.31 -6.76 18.55
CA ALA A 356 1.88 -6.88 17.17
C ALA A 356 2.06 -5.58 16.36
N ALA A 357 1.72 -4.43 16.93
CA ALA A 357 1.89 -3.13 16.27
C ALA A 357 3.36 -2.85 15.90
N MET A 358 4.29 -3.15 16.82
CA MET A 358 5.72 -2.98 16.57
C MET A 358 6.23 -3.97 15.51
N LEU A 359 5.78 -5.23 15.56
CA LEU A 359 6.12 -6.24 14.54
C LEU A 359 5.62 -5.84 13.16
N VAL A 360 4.40 -5.33 13.06
CA VAL A 360 3.85 -4.81 11.81
C VAL A 360 4.70 -3.64 11.30
N GLY A 361 5.09 -2.71 12.16
CA GLY A 361 5.96 -1.59 11.79
C GLY A 361 7.32 -2.04 11.24
N ILE A 362 8.00 -2.96 11.95
CA ILE A 362 9.29 -3.52 11.53
C ILE A 362 9.14 -4.28 10.21
N SER A 363 8.15 -5.15 10.12
CA SER A 363 7.95 -5.96 8.93
C SER A 363 7.56 -5.10 7.72
N ASN A 364 6.78 -4.03 7.92
CA ASN A 364 6.40 -3.11 6.84
C ASN A 364 7.60 -2.30 6.32
N THR A 365 8.57 -1.97 7.18
CA THR A 365 9.83 -1.34 6.75
C THR A 365 10.59 -2.25 5.78
N VAL A 366 10.73 -3.55 6.12
CA VAL A 366 11.33 -4.55 5.22
C VAL A 366 10.46 -4.77 3.99
N GLY A 367 9.14 -4.80 4.17
CA GLY A 367 8.15 -4.95 3.09
C GLY A 367 8.11 -3.77 2.11
N THR A 368 8.74 -2.62 2.42
CA THR A 368 8.86 -1.48 1.49
C THR A 368 10.08 -1.61 0.56
N LEU A 369 11.10 -2.40 0.94
CA LEU A 369 12.31 -2.61 0.13
C LEU A 369 12.02 -3.09 -1.31
N PRO A 370 11.05 -3.97 -1.58
CA PRO A 370 10.69 -4.34 -2.96
C PRO A 370 10.28 -3.16 -3.83
N GLY A 371 9.67 -2.13 -3.25
CA GLY A 371 9.34 -0.89 -3.96
C GLY A 371 10.59 -0.13 -4.42
N ILE A 372 11.68 -0.21 -3.67
CA ILE A 372 12.96 0.41 -4.03
C ILE A 372 13.72 -0.49 -5.00
N VAL A 373 14.05 -1.72 -4.55
CA VAL A 373 14.96 -2.61 -5.29
C VAL A 373 14.23 -3.32 -6.42
N GLY A 374 13.03 -3.88 -6.17
CA GLY A 374 12.28 -4.67 -7.14
C GLY A 374 11.80 -3.83 -8.32
N VAL A 375 11.29 -2.62 -8.05
CA VAL A 375 10.80 -1.72 -9.11
C VAL A 375 11.97 -1.20 -9.97
N ALA A 376 13.11 -0.81 -9.38
CA ALA A 376 14.29 -0.40 -10.13
C ALA A 376 14.90 -1.56 -10.93
N LEU A 377 15.03 -2.75 -10.31
CA LEU A 377 15.57 -3.94 -10.97
C LEU A 377 14.70 -4.39 -12.15
N THR A 378 13.39 -4.19 -12.07
CA THR A 378 12.46 -4.48 -13.17
C THR A 378 12.86 -3.71 -14.45
N GLY A 379 13.10 -2.40 -14.36
CA GLY A 379 13.52 -1.60 -15.49
C GLY A 379 14.86 -2.08 -16.08
N TYR A 380 15.84 -2.36 -15.22
CA TYR A 380 17.11 -2.92 -15.66
C TYR A 380 16.97 -4.27 -16.39
N LEU A 381 16.12 -5.17 -15.86
CA LEU A 381 15.89 -6.48 -16.49
C LEU A 381 15.20 -6.35 -17.86
N ILE A 382 14.26 -5.40 -18.02
CA ILE A 382 13.61 -5.15 -19.30
C ILE A 382 14.63 -4.60 -20.32
N ASP A 383 15.45 -3.62 -19.95
CA ASP A 383 16.52 -3.10 -20.83
C ASP A 383 17.54 -4.19 -21.21
N ALA A 384 17.92 -5.04 -20.26
CA ALA A 384 18.94 -6.08 -20.49
C ALA A 384 18.43 -7.26 -21.33
N THR A 385 17.13 -7.60 -21.23
CA THR A 385 16.57 -8.81 -21.87
C THR A 385 15.59 -8.51 -23.00
N GLY A 386 15.13 -7.27 -23.12
CA GLY A 386 14.11 -6.86 -24.09
C GLY A 386 12.71 -7.42 -23.83
N THR A 387 12.47 -8.00 -22.62
CA THR A 387 11.20 -8.68 -22.34
C THR A 387 10.81 -8.61 -20.86
N TYR A 388 9.50 -8.57 -20.58
CA TYR A 388 8.94 -8.69 -19.22
C TYR A 388 9.03 -10.12 -18.65
N ASN A 389 9.35 -11.14 -19.47
CA ASN A 389 9.42 -12.54 -19.01
C ASN A 389 10.47 -12.73 -17.91
N SER A 390 11.62 -12.04 -18.01
CA SER A 390 12.66 -12.04 -16.97
C SER A 390 12.17 -11.54 -15.62
N VAL A 391 11.31 -10.52 -15.64
CA VAL A 391 10.68 -9.97 -14.44
C VAL A 391 9.71 -10.98 -13.82
N PHE A 392 8.88 -11.63 -14.64
CA PHE A 392 7.94 -12.65 -14.16
C PHE A 392 8.66 -13.83 -13.52
N VAL A 393 9.77 -14.31 -14.13
CA VAL A 393 10.61 -15.37 -13.56
C VAL A 393 11.24 -14.92 -12.25
N MET A 394 11.78 -13.70 -12.18
CA MET A 394 12.36 -13.15 -10.95
C MET A 394 11.33 -13.14 -9.81
N VAL A 395 10.15 -12.58 -10.04
CA VAL A 395 9.11 -12.49 -9.01
C VAL A 395 8.60 -13.87 -8.61
N ALA A 396 8.39 -14.77 -9.57
CA ALA A 396 7.97 -16.14 -9.30
C ALA A 396 9.02 -16.88 -8.43
N SER A 397 10.32 -16.72 -8.73
CA SER A 397 11.39 -17.32 -7.95
C SER A 397 11.43 -16.80 -6.51
N ILE A 398 11.27 -15.48 -6.32
CA ILE A 398 11.19 -14.85 -4.99
C ILE A 398 9.99 -15.38 -4.21
N ASN A 399 8.84 -15.52 -4.86
CA ASN A 399 7.64 -16.09 -4.24
C ASN A 399 7.83 -17.55 -3.82
N VAL A 400 8.51 -18.36 -4.63
CA VAL A 400 8.84 -19.75 -4.27
C VAL A 400 9.77 -19.78 -3.05
N ILE A 401 10.80 -18.94 -3.01
CA ILE A 401 11.69 -18.83 -1.84
C ILE A 401 10.89 -18.43 -0.60
N GLY A 402 10.01 -17.43 -0.71
CA GLY A 402 9.14 -17.00 0.37
C GLY A 402 8.26 -18.15 0.89
N ALA A 403 7.65 -18.91 -0.02
CA ALA A 403 6.80 -20.05 0.33
C ALA A 403 7.58 -21.14 1.07
N LEU A 404 8.80 -21.47 0.64
CA LEU A 404 9.67 -22.44 1.31
C LEU A 404 10.08 -21.97 2.71
N VAL A 405 10.50 -20.70 2.84
CA VAL A 405 10.85 -20.10 4.14
C VAL A 405 9.65 -20.14 5.09
N TRP A 406 8.45 -19.80 4.60
CA TRP A 406 7.23 -19.81 5.41
C TRP A 406 6.83 -21.22 5.83
N LEU A 407 6.92 -22.17 4.92
CA LEU A 407 6.59 -23.57 5.21
C LEU A 407 7.44 -24.13 6.37
N VAL A 408 8.74 -23.78 6.39
CA VAL A 408 9.68 -24.35 7.39
C VAL A 408 9.65 -23.57 8.70
N PHE A 409 9.65 -22.23 8.68
CA PHE A 409 9.99 -21.41 9.84
C PHE A 409 8.81 -20.65 10.45
N SER A 410 7.62 -20.60 9.81
CA SER A 410 6.48 -19.89 10.39
C SER A 410 5.81 -20.65 11.52
N SER A 411 5.25 -19.91 12.45
CA SER A 411 4.42 -20.39 13.54
C SER A 411 3.18 -19.52 13.69
N GLY A 412 2.05 -20.10 14.04
CA GLY A 412 0.84 -19.40 14.47
C GLY A 412 0.58 -19.51 15.97
N GLU A 413 1.56 -20.01 16.73
CA GLU A 413 1.50 -20.10 18.18
C GLU A 413 2.09 -18.83 18.83
N ARG A 414 1.61 -18.49 20.01
CA ARG A 414 2.14 -17.38 20.79
C ARG A 414 3.56 -17.68 21.25
N LEU A 415 4.53 -16.92 20.74
CA LEU A 415 5.96 -17.13 20.98
C LEU A 415 6.56 -16.12 21.97
N VAL A 416 5.94 -14.93 22.12
CA VAL A 416 6.38 -13.86 23.04
C VAL A 416 5.16 -13.33 23.78
N GLU A 417 5.28 -13.19 25.11
CA GLU A 417 4.23 -12.70 26.01
C GLU A 417 4.19 -11.17 26.10
#